data_f9a11ae58099c93e8e1dfa5f8a975554
#
_entry.id   f9a11ae58099c93e8e1dfa5f8a975554
#
_cell.length_a   1.000
_cell.length_b   1.000
_cell.length_c   1.000
_cell.angle_alpha   90.00
_cell.angle_beta   90.00
_cell.angle_gamma   90.00
#
_symmetry.space_group_name_H-M   'P 1'
#
loop_
_entity.id
_entity.type
_entity.pdbx_description
1 polymer ?
#
loop_
_entity_poly.entity_id
_entity_poly.type
_entity_poly.pdbx_seq_one_letter_code
_entity_poly.pdbx_strand_id
1 'polypeptide(L)'
;RNDFDNIQEELKECSVSLAEIDDLIYVHKVKGALKKMSSMEQSIALLDTKIQGVNNTLDEVLEQESEQRASINELKERFRKVKRAINENKASFSQSYEHMETEVASVEKMFSVFEEWMFASEFNKAADQQNEIRDVLQHLEELTQSLPQLYEKAKGLLPRMIDEVGFHYAQVKNKGVYIEHLEIRKNLDVISEMLKNNLTKLRNGNPKGVDEDLLECEKRINQLEEQISKEE
;
A
#
# COMPACT_ATOMS: atom_id res chain seq x y z
N ARG A 1 -17.92 23.45 -14.85
CA ARG A 1 -19.18 24.18 -14.54
C ARG A 1 -19.28 25.44 -15.42
N ASN A 2 -18.24 26.28 -15.46
CA ASN A 2 -18.25 27.50 -16.29
C ASN A 2 -18.50 27.23 -17.79
N ASP A 3 -17.91 26.15 -18.34
CA ASP A 3 -18.08 25.84 -19.76
C ASP A 3 -19.50 25.39 -20.09
N PHE A 4 -20.14 24.69 -19.19
CA PHE A 4 -21.53 24.27 -19.35
C PHE A 4 -22.50 25.45 -19.28
N ASP A 5 -22.27 26.37 -18.34
CA ASP A 5 -23.07 27.60 -18.21
C ASP A 5 -22.93 28.49 -19.46
N ASN A 6 -21.70 28.63 -20.02
CA ASN A 6 -21.43 29.36 -21.27
C ASN A 6 -22.11 28.72 -22.48
N ILE A 7 -22.10 27.38 -22.59
CA ILE A 7 -22.81 26.64 -23.66
C ILE A 7 -24.31 26.92 -23.61
N GLN A 8 -24.91 26.92 -22.40
CA GLN A 8 -26.33 27.21 -22.24
C GLN A 8 -26.68 28.66 -22.67
N GLU A 9 -25.81 29.61 -22.38
CA GLU A 9 -26.01 31.03 -22.79
C GLU A 9 -25.91 31.16 -24.31
N GLU A 10 -24.91 30.55 -24.93
CA GLU A 10 -24.76 30.57 -26.41
C GLU A 10 -25.92 29.85 -27.12
N LEU A 11 -26.49 28.79 -26.55
CA LEU A 11 -27.72 28.16 -27.07
C LEU A 11 -28.93 29.09 -27.03
N LYS A 12 -29.07 29.88 -25.97
CA LYS A 12 -30.11 30.91 -25.88
C LYS A 12 -29.93 32.01 -26.94
N GLU A 13 -28.69 32.46 -27.16
CA GLU A 13 -28.38 33.45 -28.22
C GLU A 13 -28.70 32.91 -29.61
N CYS A 14 -28.42 31.62 -29.87
CA CYS A 14 -28.82 30.99 -31.12
C CYS A 14 -30.36 30.96 -31.30
N SER A 15 -31.11 30.72 -30.23
CA SER A 15 -32.58 30.73 -30.28
C SER A 15 -33.15 32.14 -30.57
N VAL A 16 -32.53 33.19 -30.00
CA VAL A 16 -32.89 34.56 -30.29
C VAL A 16 -32.56 34.93 -31.75
N SER A 17 -31.39 34.50 -32.25
CA SER A 17 -30.98 34.73 -33.64
C SER A 17 -31.91 34.04 -34.64
N LEU A 18 -32.46 32.87 -34.32
CA LEU A 18 -33.50 32.22 -35.12
C LEU A 18 -34.77 33.06 -35.26
N ALA A 19 -35.28 33.57 -34.13
CA ALA A 19 -36.46 34.43 -34.12
C ALA A 19 -36.24 35.71 -34.95
N GLU A 20 -35.04 36.33 -34.88
CA GLU A 20 -34.70 37.49 -35.66
C GLU A 20 -34.56 37.20 -37.18
N ILE A 21 -34.15 35.99 -37.57
CA ILE A 21 -34.14 35.55 -38.98
C ILE A 21 -35.56 35.41 -39.48
N ASP A 22 -36.46 34.82 -38.72
CA ASP A 22 -37.89 34.71 -39.05
C ASP A 22 -38.54 36.09 -39.27
N ASP A 23 -38.24 37.07 -38.38
CA ASP A 23 -38.73 38.43 -38.51
C ASP A 23 -38.18 39.11 -39.79
N LEU A 24 -36.92 38.92 -40.15
CA LEU A 24 -36.32 39.42 -41.36
C LEU A 24 -36.94 38.82 -42.63
N ILE A 25 -37.29 37.57 -42.61
CA ILE A 25 -38.01 36.88 -43.70
C ILE A 25 -39.41 37.42 -43.82
N TYR A 26 -40.14 37.61 -42.71
CA TYR A 26 -41.48 38.14 -42.69
C TYR A 26 -41.57 39.52 -43.30
N VAL A 27 -40.57 40.41 -43.07
CA VAL A 27 -40.51 41.77 -43.64
C VAL A 27 -39.78 41.80 -44.99
N HIS A 28 -39.61 40.69 -45.66
CA HIS A 28 -38.94 40.53 -46.99
C HIS A 28 -37.53 41.08 -47.10
N LYS A 29 -36.79 41.16 -46.00
CA LYS A 29 -35.37 41.59 -45.99
C LYS A 29 -34.43 40.41 -46.23
N VAL A 30 -34.53 39.73 -47.36
CA VAL A 30 -33.87 38.47 -47.69
C VAL A 30 -32.34 38.55 -47.54
N LYS A 31 -31.69 39.64 -48.00
CA LYS A 31 -30.21 39.79 -47.84
C LYS A 31 -29.78 39.82 -46.37
N GLY A 32 -30.58 40.46 -45.51
CA GLY A 32 -30.31 40.48 -44.06
C GLY A 32 -30.49 39.14 -43.41
N ALA A 33 -31.55 38.40 -43.77
CA ALA A 33 -31.80 37.06 -43.31
C ALA A 33 -30.67 36.11 -43.69
N LEU A 34 -30.22 36.09 -44.95
CA LEU A 34 -29.12 35.24 -45.42
C LEU A 34 -27.79 35.53 -44.70
N LYS A 35 -27.47 36.82 -44.47
CA LYS A 35 -26.27 37.19 -43.74
C LYS A 35 -26.33 36.67 -42.29
N LYS A 36 -27.49 36.79 -41.64
CA LYS A 36 -27.70 36.34 -40.26
C LYS A 36 -27.69 34.82 -40.16
N MET A 37 -28.26 34.10 -41.13
CA MET A 37 -28.17 32.65 -41.25
C MET A 37 -26.72 32.17 -41.34
N SER A 38 -25.90 32.79 -42.21
CA SER A 38 -24.48 32.40 -42.33
C SER A 38 -23.69 32.66 -41.04
N SER A 39 -23.97 33.76 -40.32
CA SER A 39 -23.37 34.02 -39.01
C SER A 39 -23.82 32.98 -37.96
N MET A 40 -25.09 32.60 -37.97
CA MET A 40 -25.64 31.61 -37.08
C MET A 40 -25.06 30.21 -37.35
N GLU A 41 -24.90 29.81 -38.61
CA GLU A 41 -24.23 28.53 -38.97
C GLU A 41 -22.82 28.46 -38.39
N GLN A 42 -22.04 29.56 -38.48
CA GLN A 42 -20.72 29.61 -37.87
C GLN A 42 -20.75 29.51 -36.34
N SER A 43 -21.72 30.17 -35.70
CA SER A 43 -21.90 30.08 -34.24
C SER A 43 -22.28 28.66 -33.78
N ILE A 44 -23.16 27.99 -34.53
CA ILE A 44 -23.56 26.61 -34.27
C ILE A 44 -22.37 25.67 -34.44
N ALA A 45 -21.57 25.80 -35.49
CA ALA A 45 -20.36 24.99 -35.70
C ALA A 45 -19.35 25.15 -34.56
N LEU A 46 -19.18 26.41 -34.07
CA LEU A 46 -18.30 26.68 -32.94
C LEU A 46 -18.83 26.08 -31.64
N LEU A 47 -20.15 26.16 -31.43
CA LEU A 47 -20.83 25.58 -30.28
C LEU A 47 -20.73 24.05 -30.28
N ASP A 48 -20.91 23.40 -31.43
CA ASP A 48 -20.75 21.96 -31.58
C ASP A 48 -19.32 21.54 -31.19
N THR A 49 -18.30 22.26 -31.65
CA THR A 49 -16.91 22.00 -31.27
C THR A 49 -16.69 22.12 -29.74
N LYS A 50 -17.32 23.11 -29.11
CA LYS A 50 -17.24 23.27 -27.64
C LYS A 50 -17.91 22.14 -26.91
N ILE A 51 -19.10 21.72 -27.38
CA ILE A 51 -19.84 20.59 -26.81
C ILE A 51 -19.02 19.29 -26.91
N GLN A 52 -18.42 19.04 -28.07
CA GLN A 52 -17.53 17.89 -28.26
C GLN A 52 -16.33 17.93 -27.31
N GLY A 53 -15.72 19.12 -27.14
CA GLY A 53 -14.63 19.30 -26.18
C GLY A 53 -15.03 18.98 -24.75
N VAL A 54 -16.20 19.46 -24.31
CA VAL A 54 -16.72 19.16 -22.96
C VAL A 54 -17.06 17.67 -22.80
N ASN A 55 -17.65 17.03 -23.80
CA ASN A 55 -17.94 15.60 -23.76
C ASN A 55 -16.66 14.79 -23.67
N ASN A 56 -15.65 15.08 -24.46
CA ASN A 56 -14.36 14.38 -24.40
C ASN A 56 -13.72 14.52 -23.00
N THR A 57 -13.73 15.72 -22.43
CA THR A 57 -13.22 15.94 -21.07
C THR A 57 -14.02 15.15 -20.03
N LEU A 58 -15.33 15.08 -20.18
CA LEU A 58 -16.20 14.32 -19.29
C LEU A 58 -15.91 12.81 -19.38
N ASP A 59 -15.76 12.30 -20.60
CA ASP A 59 -15.43 10.90 -20.85
C ASP A 59 -14.08 10.53 -20.22
N GLU A 60 -13.05 11.38 -20.38
CA GLU A 60 -11.73 11.22 -19.74
C GLU A 60 -11.84 11.17 -18.20
N VAL A 61 -12.62 12.04 -17.60
CA VAL A 61 -12.84 12.07 -16.14
C VAL A 61 -13.56 10.84 -15.67
N LEU A 62 -14.59 10.38 -16.38
CA LEU A 62 -15.35 9.18 -16.04
C LEU A 62 -14.51 7.91 -16.18
N GLU A 63 -13.65 7.83 -17.19
CA GLU A 63 -12.71 6.74 -17.37
C GLU A 63 -11.70 6.70 -16.21
N GLN A 64 -11.10 7.84 -15.88
CA GLN A 64 -10.18 7.98 -14.76
C GLN A 64 -10.83 7.57 -13.43
N GLU A 65 -12.05 8.03 -13.17
CA GLU A 65 -12.80 7.63 -11.96
C GLU A 65 -13.03 6.11 -11.92
N SER A 66 -13.44 5.52 -13.05
CA SER A 66 -13.70 4.09 -13.16
C SER A 66 -12.44 3.26 -12.91
N GLU A 67 -11.31 3.65 -13.48
CA GLU A 67 -10.02 3.00 -13.27
C GLU A 67 -9.56 3.07 -11.81
N GLN A 68 -9.70 4.23 -11.18
CA GLN A 68 -9.35 4.40 -9.77
C GLN A 68 -10.24 3.54 -8.87
N ARG A 69 -11.55 3.46 -9.14
CA ARG A 69 -12.47 2.59 -8.39
C ARG A 69 -12.15 1.11 -8.57
N ALA A 70 -11.79 0.67 -9.77
CA ALA A 70 -11.38 -0.70 -10.02
C ALA A 70 -10.10 -1.04 -9.24
N SER A 71 -9.09 -0.19 -9.33
CA SER A 71 -7.81 -0.38 -8.66
C SER A 71 -7.92 -0.35 -7.13
N ILE A 72 -8.72 0.56 -6.55
CA ILE A 72 -8.91 0.60 -5.10
C ILE A 72 -9.68 -0.62 -4.58
N ASN A 73 -10.60 -1.18 -5.36
CA ASN A 73 -11.30 -2.40 -5.00
C ASN A 73 -10.34 -3.60 -4.92
N GLU A 74 -9.38 -3.69 -5.83
CA GLU A 74 -8.30 -4.71 -5.75
C GLU A 74 -7.48 -4.55 -4.45
N LEU A 75 -7.09 -3.32 -4.11
CA LEU A 75 -6.36 -3.05 -2.87
C LEU A 75 -7.20 -3.39 -1.62
N LYS A 76 -8.50 -3.12 -1.63
CA LYS A 76 -9.43 -3.50 -0.55
C LYS A 76 -9.52 -5.02 -0.39
N GLU A 77 -9.53 -5.77 -1.48
CA GLU A 77 -9.53 -7.25 -1.41
C GLU A 77 -8.20 -7.80 -0.87
N ARG A 78 -7.06 -7.24 -1.30
CA ARG A 78 -5.74 -7.60 -0.74
C ARG A 78 -5.71 -7.29 0.76
N PHE A 79 -6.15 -6.11 1.16
CA PHE A 79 -6.22 -5.70 2.56
C PHE A 79 -7.08 -6.63 3.42
N ARG A 80 -8.26 -7.04 2.91
CA ARG A 80 -9.13 -8.00 3.62
C ARG A 80 -8.43 -9.33 3.86
N LYS A 81 -7.65 -9.83 2.89
CA LYS A 81 -6.88 -11.07 3.03
C LYS A 81 -5.81 -10.94 4.10
N VAL A 82 -5.05 -9.85 4.08
CA VAL A 82 -4.01 -9.56 5.07
C VAL A 82 -4.60 -9.43 6.47
N LYS A 83 -5.65 -8.62 6.64
CA LYS A 83 -6.35 -8.43 7.92
C LYS A 83 -6.86 -9.75 8.48
N ARG A 84 -7.42 -10.63 7.62
CA ARG A 84 -7.85 -11.97 8.02
C ARG A 84 -6.67 -12.82 8.47
N ALA A 85 -5.59 -12.87 7.69
CA ALA A 85 -4.39 -13.64 8.03
C ALA A 85 -3.78 -13.22 9.37
N ILE A 86 -3.73 -11.91 9.66
CA ILE A 86 -3.26 -11.39 10.95
C ILE A 86 -4.16 -11.86 12.09
N ASN A 87 -5.49 -11.78 11.94
CA ASN A 87 -6.44 -12.13 12.98
C ASN A 87 -6.48 -13.64 13.25
N GLU A 88 -6.41 -14.47 12.20
CA GLU A 88 -6.43 -15.94 12.32
C GLU A 88 -5.15 -16.48 12.93
N ASN A 89 -4.01 -15.80 12.70
CA ASN A 89 -2.69 -16.25 13.15
C ASN A 89 -2.12 -15.37 14.29
N LYS A 90 -2.96 -14.78 15.09
CA LYS A 90 -2.59 -13.85 16.18
C LYS A 90 -1.42 -14.35 17.04
N ALA A 91 -1.43 -15.62 17.42
CA ALA A 91 -0.39 -16.21 18.25
C ALA A 91 0.99 -16.22 17.57
N SER A 92 1.03 -16.37 16.25
CA SER A 92 2.28 -16.41 15.46
C SER A 92 2.99 -15.07 15.39
N PHE A 93 2.26 -13.95 15.54
CA PHE A 93 2.85 -12.61 15.58
C PHE A 93 3.40 -12.24 16.95
N SER A 94 3.04 -13.01 17.99
CA SER A 94 3.57 -12.82 19.34
C SER A 94 3.48 -11.34 19.80
N GLN A 95 4.60 -10.72 20.14
CA GLN A 95 4.66 -9.34 20.63
C GLN A 95 4.48 -8.29 19.54
N SER A 96 4.57 -8.64 18.25
CA SER A 96 4.33 -7.71 17.13
C SER A 96 2.85 -7.53 16.82
N TYR A 97 1.95 -8.31 17.41
CA TYR A 97 0.53 -8.27 17.06
C TYR A 97 -0.09 -6.88 17.25
N GLU A 98 0.23 -6.21 18.35
CA GLU A 98 -0.25 -4.84 18.63
C GLU A 98 0.24 -3.84 17.57
N HIS A 99 1.50 -3.98 17.11
CA HIS A 99 2.02 -3.18 16.01
C HIS A 99 1.25 -3.46 14.72
N MET A 100 1.02 -4.72 14.38
CA MET A 100 0.26 -5.12 13.19
C MET A 100 -1.19 -4.60 13.23
N GLU A 101 -1.86 -4.59 14.38
CA GLU A 101 -3.19 -3.97 14.54
C GLU A 101 -3.17 -2.46 14.29
N THR A 102 -2.12 -1.78 14.74
CA THR A 102 -1.94 -0.34 14.51
C THR A 102 -1.77 -0.04 13.02
N GLU A 103 -0.95 -0.84 12.31
CA GLU A 103 -0.77 -0.71 10.86
C GLU A 103 -2.08 -0.97 10.10
N VAL A 104 -2.83 -2.01 10.47
CA VAL A 104 -4.15 -2.29 9.90
C VAL A 104 -5.10 -1.10 10.07
N ALA A 105 -5.17 -0.51 11.28
CA ALA A 105 -6.01 0.65 11.53
C ALA A 105 -5.56 1.88 10.73
N SER A 106 -4.25 2.05 10.52
CA SER A 106 -3.69 3.11 9.67
C SER A 106 -4.16 2.96 8.22
N VAL A 107 -4.08 1.75 7.65
CA VAL A 107 -4.54 1.48 6.28
C VAL A 107 -6.05 1.71 6.14
N GLU A 108 -6.86 1.36 7.14
CA GLU A 108 -8.30 1.66 7.14
C GLU A 108 -8.59 3.16 7.05
N LYS A 109 -7.84 3.99 7.77
CA LYS A 109 -7.94 5.45 7.66
C LYS A 109 -7.53 5.95 6.29
N MET A 110 -6.48 5.38 5.69
CA MET A 110 -6.04 5.75 4.34
C MET A 110 -7.12 5.47 3.29
N PHE A 111 -7.86 4.35 3.40
CA PHE A 111 -9.02 4.10 2.54
C PHE A 111 -10.12 5.13 2.73
N SER A 112 -10.38 5.59 3.96
CA SER A 112 -11.37 6.64 4.21
C SER A 112 -10.96 7.96 3.57
N VAL A 113 -9.70 8.36 3.68
CA VAL A 113 -9.15 9.56 3.02
C VAL A 113 -9.26 9.47 1.50
N PHE A 114 -8.99 8.29 0.92
CA PHE A 114 -9.20 8.07 -0.51
C PHE A 114 -10.65 8.34 -0.93
N GLU A 115 -11.63 7.81 -0.19
CA GLU A 115 -13.05 8.03 -0.49
C GLU A 115 -13.45 9.52 -0.35
N GLU A 116 -12.85 10.24 0.60
CA GLU A 116 -13.06 11.69 0.74
C GLU A 116 -12.55 12.44 -0.49
N TRP A 117 -11.36 12.12 -1.01
CA TRP A 117 -10.83 12.73 -2.23
C TRP A 117 -11.68 12.41 -3.47
N MET A 118 -12.13 11.16 -3.59
CA MET A 118 -13.04 10.74 -4.67
C MET A 118 -14.36 11.51 -4.62
N PHE A 119 -14.94 11.67 -3.42
CA PHE A 119 -16.17 12.44 -3.22
C PHE A 119 -15.99 13.93 -3.57
N ALA A 120 -14.81 14.49 -3.27
CA ALA A 120 -14.47 15.86 -3.59
C ALA A 120 -14.09 16.06 -5.08
N SER A 121 -14.09 14.99 -5.90
CA SER A 121 -13.59 14.97 -7.28
C SER A 121 -12.12 15.41 -7.43
N GLU A 122 -11.33 15.21 -6.38
CA GLU A 122 -9.89 15.49 -6.34
C GLU A 122 -9.09 14.26 -6.77
N PHE A 123 -9.27 13.84 -8.03
CA PHE A 123 -8.76 12.56 -8.55
C PHE A 123 -7.23 12.42 -8.48
N ASN A 124 -6.48 13.50 -8.61
CA ASN A 124 -5.03 13.45 -8.46
C ASN A 124 -4.63 13.12 -7.02
N LYS A 125 -5.28 13.72 -6.02
CA LYS A 125 -5.05 13.42 -4.61
C LYS A 125 -5.49 12.00 -4.25
N ALA A 126 -6.60 11.53 -4.86
CA ALA A 126 -7.04 10.15 -4.72
C ALA A 126 -6.02 9.17 -5.30
N ALA A 127 -5.40 9.48 -6.45
CA ALA A 127 -4.35 8.67 -7.05
C ALA A 127 -3.09 8.61 -6.18
N ASP A 128 -2.65 9.73 -5.61
CA ASP A 128 -1.52 9.80 -4.68
C ASP A 128 -1.80 8.94 -3.43
N GLN A 129 -2.98 9.11 -2.83
CA GLN A 129 -3.44 8.33 -1.68
C GLN A 129 -3.49 6.83 -1.99
N GLN A 130 -3.94 6.45 -3.17
CA GLN A 130 -3.97 5.05 -3.63
C GLN A 130 -2.57 4.46 -3.75
N ASN A 131 -1.59 5.22 -4.23
CA ASN A 131 -0.20 4.76 -4.30
C ASN A 131 0.37 4.56 -2.89
N GLU A 132 0.12 5.48 -1.96
CA GLU A 132 0.51 5.31 -0.56
C GLU A 132 -0.12 4.05 0.07
N ILE A 133 -1.41 3.81 -0.17
CA ILE A 133 -2.08 2.59 0.29
C ILE A 133 -1.40 1.34 -0.27
N ARG A 134 -1.03 1.35 -1.56
CA ARG A 134 -0.35 0.22 -2.21
C ARG A 134 0.97 -0.09 -1.54
N ASP A 135 1.78 0.93 -1.27
CA ASP A 135 3.11 0.78 -0.67
C ASP A 135 3.01 0.27 0.77
N VAL A 136 2.13 0.87 1.59
CA VAL A 136 1.90 0.44 2.97
C VAL A 136 1.31 -0.98 3.03
N LEU A 137 0.38 -1.30 2.13
CA LEU A 137 -0.22 -2.64 2.06
C LEU A 137 0.80 -3.70 1.64
N GLN A 138 1.67 -3.39 0.69
CA GLN A 138 2.76 -4.30 0.31
C GLN A 138 3.69 -4.56 1.50
N HIS A 139 4.08 -3.53 2.23
CA HIS A 139 4.89 -3.69 3.42
C HIS A 139 4.18 -4.55 4.49
N LEU A 140 2.90 -4.33 4.72
CA LEU A 140 2.09 -5.10 5.65
C LEU A 140 1.97 -6.59 5.23
N GLU A 141 1.87 -6.87 3.92
CA GLU A 141 1.90 -8.23 3.36
C GLU A 141 3.24 -8.92 3.65
N GLU A 142 4.36 -8.22 3.42
CA GLU A 142 5.70 -8.72 3.70
C GLU A 142 5.89 -9.03 5.19
N LEU A 143 5.44 -8.14 6.08
CA LEU A 143 5.46 -8.37 7.53
C LEU A 143 4.60 -9.59 7.93
N THR A 144 3.42 -9.73 7.32
CA THR A 144 2.50 -10.85 7.61
C THR A 144 3.14 -12.20 7.27
N GLN A 145 3.99 -12.26 6.26
CA GLN A 145 4.69 -13.48 5.85
C GLN A 145 5.96 -13.73 6.66
N SER A 146 6.76 -12.70 6.92
CA SER A 146 8.09 -12.83 7.52
C SER A 146 8.07 -12.95 9.04
N LEU A 147 7.25 -12.16 9.74
CA LEU A 147 7.25 -12.13 11.20
C LEU A 147 7.01 -13.49 11.86
N PRO A 148 6.03 -14.31 11.45
CA PRO A 148 5.81 -15.63 12.06
C PRO A 148 7.03 -16.54 11.98
N GLN A 149 7.70 -16.57 10.83
CA GLN A 149 8.88 -17.40 10.60
C GLN A 149 10.08 -16.94 11.44
N LEU A 150 10.29 -15.63 11.51
CA LEU A 150 11.36 -15.04 12.33
C LEU A 150 11.12 -15.28 13.83
N TYR A 151 9.88 -15.20 14.29
CA TYR A 151 9.54 -15.52 15.69
C TYR A 151 9.71 -17.00 16.00
N GLU A 152 9.30 -17.90 15.11
CA GLU A 152 9.51 -19.33 15.29
C GLU A 152 11.00 -19.65 15.44
N LYS A 153 11.84 -19.05 14.61
CA LYS A 153 13.29 -19.22 14.67
C LYS A 153 13.88 -18.62 15.96
N ALA A 154 13.52 -17.35 16.27
CA ALA A 154 14.09 -16.63 17.41
C ALA A 154 13.62 -17.10 18.79
N LYS A 155 12.37 -17.59 18.92
CA LYS A 155 11.79 -18.05 20.20
C LYS A 155 11.73 -19.58 20.35
N GLY A 156 11.71 -20.28 19.24
CA GLY A 156 11.57 -21.73 19.23
C GLY A 156 12.88 -22.45 18.95
N LEU A 157 13.39 -22.32 17.74
CA LEU A 157 14.54 -23.09 17.27
C LEU A 157 15.84 -22.73 18.00
N LEU A 158 16.25 -21.47 17.92
CA LEU A 158 17.56 -21.05 18.42
C LEU A 158 17.71 -21.17 19.95
N PRO A 159 16.72 -20.84 20.80
CA PRO A 159 16.81 -21.12 22.23
C PRO A 159 17.00 -22.60 22.55
N ARG A 160 16.31 -23.50 21.84
CA ARG A 160 16.53 -24.96 22.02
C ARG A 160 17.93 -25.38 21.65
N MET A 161 18.47 -24.88 20.55
CA MET A 161 19.85 -25.17 20.17
C MET A 161 20.86 -24.65 21.20
N ILE A 162 20.63 -23.47 21.79
CA ILE A 162 21.46 -22.95 22.90
C ILE A 162 21.41 -23.88 24.10
N ASP A 163 20.21 -24.36 24.50
CA ASP A 163 20.03 -25.28 25.63
C ASP A 163 20.72 -26.61 25.37
N GLU A 164 20.61 -27.15 24.15
CA GLU A 164 21.27 -28.40 23.73
C GLU A 164 22.79 -28.30 23.82
N VAL A 165 23.38 -27.25 23.30
CA VAL A 165 24.84 -26.98 23.41
C VAL A 165 25.26 -26.81 24.87
N GLY A 166 24.49 -26.05 25.64
CA GLY A 166 24.74 -25.88 27.09
C GLY A 166 24.71 -27.20 27.86
N PHE A 167 23.74 -28.07 27.52
CA PHE A 167 23.64 -29.38 28.11
C PHE A 167 24.82 -30.31 27.71
N HIS A 168 25.17 -30.36 26.44
CA HIS A 168 26.32 -31.12 25.93
C HIS A 168 27.62 -30.66 26.58
N TYR A 169 27.86 -29.34 26.66
CA TYR A 169 29.00 -28.77 27.37
C TYR A 169 29.07 -29.26 28.84
N ALA A 170 27.94 -29.27 29.55
CA ALA A 170 27.91 -29.74 30.94
C ALA A 170 28.21 -31.25 31.04
N GLN A 171 27.74 -32.06 30.10
CA GLN A 171 28.04 -33.50 30.08
C GLN A 171 29.51 -33.80 29.87
N VAL A 172 30.14 -33.14 28.86
CA VAL A 172 31.56 -33.32 28.52
C VAL A 172 32.47 -32.86 29.69
N LYS A 173 32.10 -31.73 30.31
CA LYS A 173 32.82 -31.25 31.51
C LYS A 173 32.71 -32.24 32.68
N ASN A 174 31.54 -32.85 32.89
CA ASN A 174 31.35 -33.84 33.93
C ASN A 174 32.13 -35.17 33.70
N LYS A 175 32.48 -35.46 32.43
CA LYS A 175 33.40 -36.59 32.09
C LYS A 175 34.86 -36.28 32.40
N GLY A 176 35.16 -35.04 32.87
CA GLY A 176 36.49 -34.63 33.23
C GLY A 176 37.36 -34.07 32.06
N VAL A 177 36.73 -33.82 30.92
CA VAL A 177 37.40 -33.22 29.76
C VAL A 177 37.59 -31.71 30.01
N TYR A 178 38.82 -31.20 29.75
CA TYR A 178 39.13 -29.78 29.90
C TYR A 178 38.71 -28.98 28.66
N ILE A 179 37.56 -28.32 28.78
CA ILE A 179 36.94 -27.51 27.68
C ILE A 179 36.68 -26.06 28.07
N GLU A 180 37.28 -25.57 29.18
CA GLU A 180 37.05 -24.18 29.65
C GLU A 180 37.65 -23.14 28.69
N HIS A 181 38.70 -23.50 27.95
CA HIS A 181 39.34 -22.63 26.95
C HIS A 181 38.41 -22.27 25.78
N LEU A 182 37.34 -23.05 25.55
CA LEU A 182 36.35 -22.78 24.49
C LEU A 182 35.37 -21.63 24.85
N GLU A 183 35.40 -21.16 26.10
CA GLU A 183 34.51 -20.08 26.60
C GLU A 183 33.05 -20.24 26.20
N ILE A 184 32.55 -21.49 26.15
CA ILE A 184 31.19 -21.84 25.63
C ILE A 184 30.12 -21.00 26.28
N ARG A 185 30.10 -20.86 27.62
CA ARG A 185 29.09 -20.09 28.34
C ARG A 185 29.06 -18.63 27.89
N LYS A 186 30.23 -18.01 27.79
CA LYS A 186 30.36 -16.62 27.39
C LYS A 186 29.85 -16.40 25.95
N ASN A 187 30.18 -17.34 25.05
CA ASN A 187 29.69 -17.27 23.67
C ASN A 187 28.17 -17.48 23.59
N LEU A 188 27.58 -18.39 24.37
CA LEU A 188 26.12 -18.58 24.45
C LEU A 188 25.42 -17.34 25.04
N ASP A 189 26.02 -16.66 26.03
CA ASP A 189 25.50 -15.40 26.58
C ASP A 189 25.46 -14.31 25.51
N VAL A 190 26.50 -14.18 24.68
CA VAL A 190 26.53 -13.23 23.56
C VAL A 190 25.43 -13.53 22.55
N ILE A 191 25.26 -14.80 22.18
CA ILE A 191 24.21 -15.22 21.25
C ILE A 191 22.82 -14.93 21.83
N SER A 192 22.61 -15.20 23.12
CA SER A 192 21.35 -14.92 23.83
C SER A 192 21.02 -13.42 23.81
N GLU A 193 22.02 -12.53 23.98
CA GLU A 193 21.81 -11.08 23.89
C GLU A 193 21.51 -10.65 22.45
N MET A 194 22.14 -11.24 21.45
CA MET A 194 21.80 -11.00 20.03
C MET A 194 20.35 -11.39 19.75
N LEU A 195 19.87 -12.54 20.24
CA LEU A 195 18.48 -12.97 20.09
C LEU A 195 17.49 -11.99 20.74
N LYS A 196 17.80 -11.52 21.96
CA LYS A 196 16.99 -10.55 22.68
C LYS A 196 16.86 -9.23 21.92
N ASN A 197 17.98 -8.74 21.35
CA ASN A 197 17.98 -7.53 20.54
C ASN A 197 17.12 -7.70 19.26
N ASN A 198 17.22 -8.83 18.59
CA ASN A 198 16.41 -9.13 17.42
C ASN A 198 14.92 -9.29 17.75
N LEU A 199 14.58 -9.92 18.88
CA LEU A 199 13.19 -9.96 19.35
C LEU A 199 12.62 -8.57 19.63
N THR A 200 13.44 -7.65 20.11
CA THR A 200 13.04 -6.23 20.29
C THR A 200 12.78 -5.54 18.96
N LYS A 201 13.63 -5.78 17.93
CA LYS A 201 13.40 -5.27 16.57
C LYS A 201 12.08 -5.81 16.00
N LEU A 202 11.84 -7.13 16.12
CA LEU A 202 10.60 -7.76 15.65
C LEU A 202 9.36 -7.22 16.34
N ARG A 203 9.43 -7.02 17.65
CA ARG A 203 8.33 -6.42 18.44
C ARG A 203 7.90 -5.06 17.88
N ASN A 204 8.85 -4.28 17.41
CA ASN A 204 8.63 -2.95 16.84
C ASN A 204 8.28 -2.99 15.34
N GLY A 205 8.00 -4.18 14.77
CA GLY A 205 7.67 -4.33 13.35
C GLY A 205 8.83 -4.05 12.39
N ASN A 206 10.09 -4.14 12.86
CA ASN A 206 11.28 -3.93 12.05
C ASN A 206 12.05 -5.24 11.84
N PRO A 207 11.73 -6.04 10.79
CA PRO A 207 12.42 -7.30 10.49
C PRO A 207 13.76 -7.11 9.77
N LYS A 208 14.13 -5.87 9.44
CA LYS A 208 15.33 -5.57 8.63
C LYS A 208 16.60 -6.07 9.32
N GLY A 209 17.35 -6.92 8.63
CA GLY A 209 18.60 -7.50 9.13
C GLY A 209 18.41 -8.59 10.19
N VAL A 210 17.17 -8.90 10.60
CA VAL A 210 16.91 -9.91 11.63
C VAL A 210 17.20 -11.31 11.08
N ASP A 211 16.84 -11.62 9.84
CA ASP A 211 17.08 -12.94 9.27
C ASP A 211 18.60 -13.25 9.21
N GLU A 212 19.40 -12.29 8.77
CA GLU A 212 20.85 -12.39 8.73
C GLU A 212 21.44 -12.59 10.14
N ASP A 213 20.96 -11.82 11.12
CA ASP A 213 21.40 -11.94 12.51
C ASP A 213 21.05 -13.32 13.09
N LEU A 214 19.85 -13.86 12.79
CA LEU A 214 19.43 -15.18 13.24
C LEU A 214 20.20 -16.31 12.57
N LEU A 215 20.55 -16.18 11.29
CA LEU A 215 21.43 -17.12 10.59
C LEU A 215 22.83 -17.11 11.18
N GLU A 216 23.37 -15.94 11.53
CA GLU A 216 24.67 -15.83 12.20
C GLU A 216 24.64 -16.49 13.60
N CYS A 217 23.55 -16.29 14.37
CA CYS A 217 23.35 -16.98 15.65
C CYS A 217 23.38 -18.51 15.48
N GLU A 218 22.62 -19.04 14.51
CA GLU A 218 22.57 -20.47 14.20
C GLU A 218 23.94 -21.02 13.84
N LYS A 219 24.70 -20.32 12.99
CA LYS A 219 26.06 -20.70 12.60
C LYS A 219 27.00 -20.74 13.80
N ARG A 220 26.95 -19.75 14.67
CA ARG A 220 27.78 -19.71 15.89
C ARG A 220 27.45 -20.84 16.84
N ILE A 221 26.17 -21.14 17.04
CA ILE A 221 25.74 -22.27 17.90
C ILE A 221 26.29 -23.59 17.36
N ASN A 222 26.16 -23.82 16.04
CA ASN A 222 26.69 -25.03 15.40
C ASN A 222 28.22 -25.13 15.52
N GLN A 223 28.93 -24.02 15.40
CA GLN A 223 30.39 -24.00 15.60
C GLN A 223 30.80 -24.35 17.03
N LEU A 224 30.03 -23.88 18.04
CA LEU A 224 30.30 -24.26 19.45
C LEU A 224 30.06 -25.74 19.68
N GLU A 225 29.00 -26.30 19.09
CA GLU A 225 28.71 -27.73 19.16
C GLU A 225 29.82 -28.59 18.54
N GLU A 226 30.29 -28.18 17.35
CA GLU A 226 31.44 -28.84 16.70
C GLU A 226 32.72 -28.77 17.54
N GLN A 227 32.96 -27.64 18.21
CA GLN A 227 34.15 -27.48 19.08
C GLN A 227 34.08 -28.42 20.29
N ILE A 228 32.93 -28.54 20.94
CA ILE A 228 32.73 -29.46 22.05
C ILE A 228 32.92 -30.89 21.58
N SER A 229 32.33 -31.28 20.45
CA SER A 229 32.44 -32.61 19.88
C SER A 229 33.86 -33.04 19.49
N LYS A 230 34.75 -32.08 19.15
CA LYS A 230 36.16 -32.35 18.83
C LYS A 230 37.03 -32.60 20.04
N GLU A 231 36.62 -32.11 21.20
CA GLU A 231 37.33 -32.30 22.46
C GLU A 231 36.85 -33.53 23.25
N GLU A 232 35.68 -34.08 22.90
CA GLU A 232 35.12 -35.31 23.51
C GLU A 232 35.81 -36.58 23.02
#